data_360c1b814329e0bc85f1017d03b25e6b
#
_entry.id   360c1b814329e0bc85f1017d03b25e6b
#
_cell.length_a   1.000
_cell.length_b   1.000
_cell.length_c   1.000
_cell.angle_alpha   90.00
_cell.angle_beta   90.00
_cell.angle_gamma   90.00
#
_symmetry.space_group_name_H-M   'P 1'
#
loop_
_entity.id
_entity.type
_entity.pdbx_description
1 polymer ?
#
loop_
_entity_poly.entity_id
_entity_poly.type
_entity_poly.pdbx_seq_one_letter_code
_entity_poly.pdbx_strand_id
1 'polypeptide(L)'
;AMFKALLFLGAGCIIHAVHSNEMSAMGGLRKYMPVTHITFLIACLAISGIWPFSGFFSKDEILTACFRFSPVMGWIMTGIAAMTAFYMFRLYYGIFWGTENKTLHAAHTPHEAPLTMTFPLLFLAAVTCVAGFIPFGNLISSNGEAYTIHLDMQVATTSIIIALLSIGLATWMYAGPKQPVADKLAHTFSRLHTAAYHRFYMDEVWMFFTKKIIFRCISTPIAWWDRHVIDQFFNFTAWSTHATADEIRDMQSGNVQQYSIWFLAGALILTLILLV
;
A
#
# COMPACT_ATOMS: atom_id res chain seq x y z
N ALA A 1 11.72 -6.01 4.48
CA ALA A 1 10.35 -6.53 4.56
C ALA A 1 9.90 -6.65 6.02
N MET A 2 10.71 -7.21 6.92
CA MET A 2 10.33 -7.58 8.30
C MET A 2 9.92 -6.40 9.16
N PHE A 3 10.73 -5.35 9.27
CA PHE A 3 10.39 -4.18 10.07
C PHE A 3 9.19 -3.38 9.52
N LYS A 4 8.92 -3.43 8.19
CA LYS A 4 7.70 -2.83 7.63
C LYS A 4 6.45 -3.61 8.00
N ALA A 5 6.50 -4.94 7.93
CA ALA A 5 5.42 -5.79 8.40
C ALA A 5 5.16 -5.58 9.90
N LEU A 6 6.23 -5.45 10.69
CA LEU A 6 6.14 -5.15 12.11
C LEU A 6 5.45 -3.81 12.40
N LEU A 7 5.81 -2.75 11.67
CA LEU A 7 5.16 -1.44 11.79
C LEU A 7 3.68 -1.50 11.39
N PHE A 8 3.36 -2.22 10.31
CA PHE A 8 2.00 -2.38 9.84
C PHE A 8 1.10 -3.11 10.85
N LEU A 9 1.57 -4.25 11.36
CA LEU A 9 0.85 -5.00 12.39
C LEU A 9 0.75 -4.22 13.71
N GLY A 10 1.83 -3.54 14.10
CA GLY A 10 1.82 -2.66 15.27
C GLY A 10 0.82 -1.51 15.15
N ALA A 11 0.74 -0.88 13.97
CA ALA A 11 -0.28 0.13 13.70
C ALA A 11 -1.70 -0.46 13.77
N GLY A 12 -1.90 -1.68 13.26
CA GLY A 12 -3.17 -2.40 13.37
C GLY A 12 -3.59 -2.63 14.84
N CYS A 13 -2.65 -3.05 15.70
CA CYS A 13 -2.89 -3.21 17.14
C CYS A 13 -3.30 -1.89 17.81
N ILE A 14 -2.62 -0.78 17.46
CA ILE A 14 -2.91 0.55 18.02
C ILE A 14 -4.30 1.03 17.58
N ILE A 15 -4.60 0.92 16.29
CA ILE A 15 -5.91 1.31 15.72
C ILE A 15 -7.03 0.49 16.36
N HIS A 16 -6.81 -0.81 16.55
CA HIS A 16 -7.79 -1.69 17.20
C HIS A 16 -8.03 -1.29 18.65
N ALA A 17 -7.00 -0.87 19.39
CA ALA A 17 -7.12 -0.45 20.79
C ALA A 17 -7.76 0.93 20.94
N VAL A 18 -7.56 1.85 20.00
CA VAL A 18 -8.05 3.25 20.08
C VAL A 18 -9.31 3.47 19.23
N HIS A 19 -9.64 2.56 18.31
CA HIS A 19 -10.74 2.67 17.35
C HIS A 19 -10.68 3.94 16.46
N SER A 20 -9.47 4.47 16.24
CA SER A 20 -9.25 5.65 15.41
C SER A 20 -7.92 5.57 14.67
N ASN A 21 -7.89 6.11 13.43
CA ASN A 21 -6.68 6.27 12.62
C ASN A 21 -5.99 7.62 12.90
N GLU A 22 -6.62 8.50 13.66
CA GLU A 22 -6.13 9.85 13.92
C GLU A 22 -5.09 9.86 15.04
N MET A 23 -3.92 10.44 14.79
CA MET A 23 -2.89 10.61 15.86
C MET A 23 -3.37 11.45 17.03
N SER A 24 -4.31 12.37 16.80
CA SER A 24 -4.94 13.20 17.84
C SER A 24 -5.77 12.39 18.85
N ALA A 25 -6.23 11.20 18.45
CA ALA A 25 -6.94 10.26 19.30
C ALA A 25 -6.00 9.36 20.13
N MET A 26 -4.73 9.30 19.74
CA MET A 26 -3.69 8.50 20.38
C MET A 26 -2.96 9.35 21.44
N GLY A 27 -2.05 8.75 22.16
CA GLY A 27 -1.19 9.42 23.14
C GLY A 27 -1.10 8.62 24.43
N GLY A 28 0.07 8.58 25.06
CA GLY A 28 0.30 7.92 26.34
C GLY A 28 0.14 6.39 26.33
N LEU A 29 0.04 5.76 25.17
CA LEU A 29 -0.31 4.33 25.02
C LEU A 29 0.76 3.37 25.56
N ARG A 30 1.96 3.83 25.85
CA ARG A 30 3.05 2.99 26.39
C ARG A 30 2.71 2.23 27.66
N LYS A 31 1.79 2.78 28.47
CA LYS A 31 1.34 2.18 29.73
C LYS A 31 0.36 1.03 29.51
N TYR A 32 -0.45 1.13 28.48
CA TYR A 32 -1.53 0.21 28.17
C TYR A 32 -1.08 -0.92 27.24
N MET A 33 -0.08 -0.64 26.39
CA MET A 33 0.39 -1.55 25.33
C MET A 33 1.92 -1.70 25.35
N PRO A 34 2.50 -2.28 26.43
CA PRO A 34 3.96 -2.36 26.57
C PRO A 34 4.64 -3.24 25.51
N VAL A 35 4.02 -4.35 25.09
CA VAL A 35 4.59 -5.24 24.07
C VAL A 35 4.58 -4.57 22.70
N THR A 36 3.43 -4.00 22.32
CA THR A 36 3.29 -3.23 21.08
C THR A 36 4.25 -2.04 21.07
N HIS A 37 4.40 -1.33 22.18
CA HIS A 37 5.32 -0.20 22.34
C HIS A 37 6.78 -0.59 22.04
N ILE A 38 7.30 -1.67 22.66
CA ILE A 38 8.68 -2.10 22.50
C ILE A 38 8.93 -2.61 21.07
N THR A 39 8.03 -3.42 20.54
CA THR A 39 8.17 -3.96 19.17
C THR A 39 8.10 -2.87 18.11
N PHE A 40 7.25 -1.85 18.32
CA PHE A 40 7.16 -0.69 17.46
C PHE A 40 8.44 0.18 17.54
N LEU A 41 9.04 0.34 18.73
CA LEU A 41 10.32 1.03 18.89
C LEU A 41 11.44 0.33 18.13
N ILE A 42 11.54 -1.02 18.22
CA ILE A 42 12.51 -1.83 17.46
C ILE A 42 12.35 -1.56 15.97
N ALA A 43 11.11 -1.54 15.47
CA ALA A 43 10.83 -1.26 14.07
C ALA A 43 11.20 0.18 13.66
N CYS A 44 10.96 1.18 14.52
CA CYS A 44 11.37 2.57 14.30
C CYS A 44 12.88 2.72 14.25
N LEU A 45 13.62 2.03 15.12
CA LEU A 45 15.09 2.02 15.09
C LEU A 45 15.62 1.34 13.83
N ALA A 46 15.01 0.22 13.44
CA ALA A 46 15.40 -0.50 12.22
C ALA A 46 15.19 0.35 10.97
N ILE A 47 14.01 0.97 10.80
CA ILE A 47 13.72 1.81 9.62
C ILE A 47 14.58 3.08 9.62
N SER A 48 14.97 3.59 10.78
CA SER A 48 15.89 4.73 10.88
C SER A 48 17.32 4.38 10.47
N GLY A 49 17.65 3.10 10.36
CA GLY A 49 18.99 2.63 9.99
C GLY A 49 19.98 2.69 11.14
N ILE A 50 19.54 2.40 12.36
CA ILE A 50 20.41 2.33 13.53
C ILE A 50 20.99 0.90 13.65
N TRP A 51 22.29 0.82 13.86
CA TRP A 51 22.94 -0.41 14.20
C TRP A 51 22.48 -0.92 15.59
N PRO A 52 22.22 -2.22 15.83
CA PRO A 52 22.49 -3.40 15.02
C PRO A 52 21.30 -3.93 14.19
N PHE A 53 20.26 -3.16 14.00
CA PHE A 53 19.03 -3.62 13.34
C PHE A 53 19.21 -3.84 11.84
N SER A 54 18.38 -4.72 11.26
CA SER A 54 18.45 -5.13 9.85
C SER A 54 18.38 -3.98 8.85
N GLY A 55 17.67 -2.90 9.18
CA GLY A 55 17.53 -1.72 8.33
C GLY A 55 18.83 -0.94 8.14
N PHE A 56 19.78 -1.04 9.07
CA PHE A 56 21.10 -0.42 8.92
C PHE A 56 21.85 -0.99 7.72
N PHE A 57 21.99 -2.32 7.66
CA PHE A 57 22.76 -2.99 6.61
C PHE A 57 22.25 -2.68 5.20
N SER A 58 20.93 -2.73 5.00
CA SER A 58 20.34 -2.43 3.69
C SER A 58 20.42 -0.95 3.32
N LYS A 59 20.28 -0.07 4.30
CA LYS A 59 20.31 1.40 4.07
C LYS A 59 21.73 1.88 3.76
N ASP A 60 22.72 1.35 4.48
CA ASP A 60 24.12 1.67 4.27
C ASP A 60 24.60 1.26 2.88
N GLU A 61 24.22 0.07 2.43
CA GLU A 61 24.57 -0.41 1.10
C GLU A 61 23.96 0.46 -0.01
N ILE A 62 22.68 0.85 0.13
CA ILE A 62 22.02 1.77 -0.80
C ILE A 62 22.72 3.13 -0.82
N LEU A 63 23.05 3.70 0.35
CA LEU A 63 23.72 4.99 0.44
C LEU A 63 25.12 4.92 -0.18
N THR A 64 25.90 3.88 0.10
CA THR A 64 27.21 3.64 -0.50
C THR A 64 27.13 3.56 -2.02
N ALA A 65 26.15 2.86 -2.57
CA ALA A 65 25.92 2.80 -4.03
C ALA A 65 25.56 4.18 -4.59
N CYS A 66 24.75 4.97 -3.89
CA CYS A 66 24.40 6.33 -4.31
C CYS A 66 25.61 7.27 -4.30
N PHE A 67 26.48 7.21 -3.29
CA PHE A 67 27.71 7.98 -3.24
C PHE A 67 28.70 7.59 -4.33
N ARG A 68 28.81 6.31 -4.67
CA ARG A 68 29.63 5.83 -5.79
C ARG A 68 29.13 6.31 -7.14
N PHE A 69 27.81 6.40 -7.30
CA PHE A 69 27.20 6.93 -8.54
C PHE A 69 27.39 8.45 -8.68
N SER A 70 27.08 9.21 -7.62
CA SER A 70 27.25 10.67 -7.58
C SER A 70 27.23 11.16 -6.12
N PRO A 71 28.18 12.01 -5.71
CA PRO A 71 28.16 12.62 -4.37
C PRO A 71 26.86 13.40 -4.08
N VAL A 72 26.32 14.09 -5.09
CA VAL A 72 25.06 14.85 -4.96
C VAL A 72 23.90 13.91 -4.63
N MET A 73 23.80 12.78 -5.35
CA MET A 73 22.78 11.76 -5.09
C MET A 73 22.94 11.16 -3.69
N GLY A 74 24.18 10.88 -3.27
CA GLY A 74 24.47 10.39 -1.92
C GLY A 74 23.96 11.33 -0.83
N TRP A 75 24.22 12.64 -0.94
CA TRP A 75 23.75 13.63 0.02
C TRP A 75 22.22 13.80 0.02
N ILE A 76 21.59 13.79 -1.14
CA ILE A 76 20.12 13.83 -1.25
C ILE A 76 19.52 12.62 -0.53
N MET A 77 20.02 11.42 -0.80
CA MET A 77 19.52 10.18 -0.18
C MET A 77 19.79 10.15 1.33
N THR A 78 20.92 10.69 1.78
CA THR A 78 21.21 10.86 3.21
C THR A 78 20.23 11.82 3.87
N GLY A 79 19.86 12.91 3.21
CA GLY A 79 18.81 13.84 3.67
C GLY A 79 17.44 13.17 3.78
N ILE A 80 17.06 12.33 2.81
CA ILE A 80 15.82 11.54 2.85
C ILE A 80 15.87 10.53 4.01
N ALA A 81 17.02 9.92 4.26
CA ALA A 81 17.23 9.02 5.39
C ALA A 81 17.04 9.73 6.74
N ALA A 82 17.57 10.95 6.87
CA ALA A 82 17.39 11.82 8.04
C ALA A 82 15.91 12.16 8.27
N MET A 83 15.21 12.57 7.22
CA MET A 83 13.77 12.84 7.29
C MET A 83 12.98 11.59 7.70
N THR A 84 13.38 10.41 7.21
CA THR A 84 12.76 9.14 7.60
C THR A 84 12.89 8.87 9.10
N ALA A 85 14.07 9.04 9.67
CA ALA A 85 14.29 8.90 11.10
C ALA A 85 13.45 9.92 11.89
N PHE A 86 13.41 11.17 11.44
CA PHE A 86 12.64 12.22 12.10
C PHE A 86 11.14 11.93 12.14
N TYR A 87 10.51 11.62 11.00
CA TYR A 87 9.05 11.42 10.99
C TYR A 87 8.62 10.13 11.68
N MET A 88 9.45 9.08 11.67
CA MET A 88 9.16 7.85 12.40
C MET A 88 9.18 8.05 13.92
N PHE A 89 10.14 8.81 14.43
CA PHE A 89 10.18 9.15 15.85
C PHE A 89 9.12 10.17 16.25
N ARG A 90 8.75 11.11 15.39
CA ARG A 90 7.57 11.95 15.58
C ARG A 90 6.31 11.10 15.76
N LEU A 91 6.10 10.11 14.87
CA LEU A 91 4.97 9.17 14.96
C LEU A 91 5.02 8.38 16.28
N TYR A 92 6.18 7.83 16.62
CA TYR A 92 6.40 7.07 17.84
C TYR A 92 6.08 7.88 19.11
N TYR A 93 6.58 9.10 19.20
CA TYR A 93 6.30 9.97 20.34
C TYR A 93 4.83 10.41 20.40
N GLY A 94 4.22 10.70 19.26
CA GLY A 94 2.80 11.06 19.21
C GLY A 94 1.88 9.95 19.71
N ILE A 95 2.21 8.70 19.43
CA ILE A 95 1.40 7.53 19.83
C ILE A 95 1.65 7.14 21.29
N PHE A 96 2.92 6.96 21.65
CA PHE A 96 3.26 6.31 22.92
C PHE A 96 3.55 7.30 24.08
N TRP A 97 3.97 8.54 23.77
CA TRP A 97 4.41 9.51 24.78
C TRP A 97 3.52 10.73 24.89
N GLY A 98 2.82 11.14 23.88
CA GLY A 98 1.96 12.33 23.85
C GLY A 98 0.96 12.42 25.02
N THR A 99 0.17 13.48 25.05
CA THR A 99 -0.91 13.65 26.03
C THR A 99 -2.01 12.63 25.80
N GLU A 100 -2.36 11.91 26.86
CA GLU A 100 -3.46 10.96 26.86
C GLU A 100 -4.80 11.65 26.54
N ASN A 101 -5.54 11.14 25.59
CA ASN A 101 -6.87 11.63 25.26
C ASN A 101 -7.91 11.02 26.22
N LYS A 102 -8.07 11.67 27.38
CA LYS A 102 -8.93 11.19 28.48
C LYS A 102 -10.39 10.96 28.07
N THR A 103 -10.91 11.70 27.11
CA THR A 103 -12.31 11.58 26.68
C THR A 103 -12.54 10.31 25.85
N LEU A 104 -11.63 9.96 24.99
CA LEU A 104 -11.69 8.71 24.19
C LEU A 104 -11.31 7.50 25.03
N HIS A 105 -10.30 7.62 25.89
CA HIS A 105 -9.88 6.53 26.77
C HIS A 105 -10.90 6.25 27.91
N ALA A 106 -11.77 7.19 28.24
CA ALA A 106 -12.87 6.94 29.18
C ALA A 106 -14.01 6.12 28.54
N ALA A 107 -14.22 6.24 27.25
CA ALA A 107 -15.22 5.45 26.51
C ALA A 107 -14.72 4.02 26.24
N HIS A 108 -13.43 3.88 25.89
CA HIS A 108 -12.78 2.59 25.64
C HIS A 108 -11.36 2.64 26.24
N THR A 109 -11.15 1.91 27.33
CA THR A 109 -9.80 1.79 27.91
C THR A 109 -8.91 1.00 26.95
N PRO A 110 -7.82 1.60 26.43
CA PRO A 110 -6.90 0.88 25.58
C PRO A 110 -6.30 -0.32 26.34
N HIS A 111 -6.16 -1.44 25.66
CA HIS A 111 -5.57 -2.64 26.22
C HIS A 111 -4.57 -3.23 25.22
N GLU A 112 -3.66 -4.08 25.71
CA GLU A 112 -2.73 -4.79 24.86
C GLU A 112 -3.47 -5.70 23.87
N ALA A 113 -2.92 -5.88 22.70
CA ALA A 113 -3.47 -6.76 21.68
C ALA A 113 -3.45 -8.23 22.18
N PRO A 114 -4.40 -9.08 21.71
CA PRO A 114 -4.45 -10.48 22.09
C PRO A 114 -3.18 -11.24 21.66
N LEU A 115 -2.91 -12.38 22.29
CA LEU A 115 -1.72 -13.19 21.99
C LEU A 115 -1.57 -13.56 20.52
N THR A 116 -2.68 -13.72 19.79
CA THR A 116 -2.71 -13.99 18.35
C THR A 116 -2.08 -12.87 17.51
N MET A 117 -2.08 -11.63 18.02
CA MET A 117 -1.46 -10.47 17.37
C MET A 117 -0.08 -10.16 17.96
N THR A 118 0.11 -10.31 19.28
CA THR A 118 1.40 -10.00 19.92
C THR A 118 2.47 -11.03 19.60
N PHE A 119 2.12 -12.29 19.39
CA PHE A 119 3.10 -13.33 19.00
C PHE A 119 3.77 -13.01 17.64
N PRO A 120 3.03 -12.71 16.54
CA PRO A 120 3.65 -12.24 15.30
C PRO A 120 4.51 -10.98 15.45
N LEU A 121 4.10 -10.03 16.30
CA LEU A 121 4.89 -8.82 16.58
C LEU A 121 6.24 -9.16 17.20
N LEU A 122 6.25 -10.01 18.23
CA LEU A 122 7.48 -10.45 18.89
C LEU A 122 8.40 -11.25 17.94
N PHE A 123 7.81 -12.14 17.14
CA PHE A 123 8.56 -12.90 16.14
C PHE A 123 9.22 -11.98 15.11
N LEU A 124 8.45 -11.04 14.53
CA LEU A 124 8.98 -10.09 13.56
C LEU A 124 10.01 -9.14 14.18
N ALA A 125 9.84 -8.75 15.43
CA ALA A 125 10.82 -7.94 16.15
C ALA A 125 12.14 -8.69 16.32
N ALA A 126 12.09 -9.97 16.73
CA ALA A 126 13.27 -10.83 16.87
C ALA A 126 13.98 -11.00 15.51
N VAL A 127 13.22 -11.31 14.45
CA VAL A 127 13.79 -11.41 13.10
C VAL A 127 14.39 -10.08 12.65
N THR A 128 13.76 -8.94 12.94
CA THR A 128 14.30 -7.61 12.60
C THR A 128 15.64 -7.34 13.27
N CYS A 129 15.87 -7.84 14.49
CA CYS A 129 17.15 -7.71 15.18
C CYS A 129 18.24 -8.58 14.55
N VAL A 130 17.90 -9.78 14.05
CA VAL A 130 18.88 -10.79 13.61
C VAL A 130 19.11 -10.80 12.10
N ALA A 131 18.09 -10.45 11.30
CA ALA A 131 18.12 -10.58 9.85
C ALA A 131 19.25 -9.79 9.16
N GLY A 132 19.74 -8.72 9.77
CA GLY A 132 20.87 -7.96 9.24
C GLY A 132 22.21 -8.72 9.24
N PHE A 133 22.34 -9.72 10.07
CA PHE A 133 23.56 -10.54 10.16
C PHE A 133 23.54 -11.77 9.23
N ILE A 134 22.41 -12.04 8.58
CA ILE A 134 22.28 -13.14 7.63
C ILE A 134 22.90 -12.71 6.29
N PRO A 135 23.87 -13.44 5.72
CA PRO A 135 24.53 -13.07 4.48
C PRO A 135 23.65 -13.34 3.26
N PHE A 136 22.59 -12.55 3.09
CA PHE A 136 21.66 -12.68 1.96
C PHE A 136 22.35 -12.49 0.59
N GLY A 137 23.47 -11.76 0.54
CA GLY A 137 24.25 -11.58 -0.67
C GLY A 137 24.67 -12.90 -1.34
N ASN A 138 24.89 -13.94 -0.55
CA ASN A 138 25.23 -15.27 -1.08
C ASN A 138 24.05 -16.00 -1.74
N LEU A 139 22.81 -15.55 -1.45
CA LEU A 139 21.56 -16.15 -1.94
C LEU A 139 20.94 -15.37 -3.11
N ILE A 140 21.35 -14.10 -3.30
CA ILE A 140 20.74 -13.17 -4.26
C ILE A 140 21.76 -12.82 -5.35
N SER A 141 22.28 -13.81 -6.05
CA SER A 141 23.15 -13.53 -7.19
C SER A 141 22.48 -14.01 -8.49
N SER A 142 22.43 -13.14 -9.48
CA SER A 142 21.95 -13.50 -10.83
C SER A 142 22.98 -14.33 -11.60
N ASN A 143 24.25 -14.26 -11.21
CA ASN A 143 25.39 -14.86 -11.92
C ASN A 143 25.97 -16.08 -11.18
N GLY A 144 25.38 -16.53 -10.07
CA GLY A 144 25.94 -17.60 -9.22
C GLY A 144 27.16 -17.19 -8.39
N GLU A 145 27.64 -15.96 -8.51
CA GLU A 145 28.72 -15.40 -7.70
C GLU A 145 28.16 -14.74 -6.44
N ALA A 146 28.76 -15.04 -5.29
CA ALA A 146 28.35 -14.44 -4.02
C ALA A 146 28.58 -12.91 -4.05
N TYR A 147 27.51 -12.13 -3.87
CA TYR A 147 27.65 -10.69 -3.74
C TYR A 147 28.25 -10.34 -2.38
N THR A 148 29.44 -9.75 -2.39
CA THR A 148 30.12 -9.30 -1.17
C THR A 148 29.63 -7.91 -0.79
N ILE A 149 28.99 -7.80 0.38
CA ILE A 149 28.55 -6.53 0.95
C ILE A 149 29.81 -5.76 1.42
N HIS A 150 30.09 -4.64 0.80
CA HIS A 150 31.15 -3.74 1.21
C HIS A 150 30.59 -2.59 2.03
N LEU A 151 30.64 -2.72 3.36
CA LEU A 151 30.33 -1.62 4.27
C LEU A 151 31.40 -0.53 4.15
N ASP A 152 31.01 0.65 3.67
CA ASP A 152 31.87 1.82 3.71
C ASP A 152 31.74 2.51 5.06
N MET A 153 32.78 2.36 5.90
CA MET A 153 32.76 2.88 7.28
C MET A 153 32.54 4.40 7.34
N GLN A 154 32.93 5.15 6.31
CA GLN A 154 32.69 6.60 6.28
C GLN A 154 31.21 6.92 6.03
N VAL A 155 30.58 6.22 5.10
CA VAL A 155 29.16 6.36 4.81
C VAL A 155 28.32 5.86 6.00
N ALA A 156 28.67 4.71 6.56
CA ALA A 156 27.99 4.11 7.70
C ALA A 156 28.02 5.03 8.94
N THR A 157 29.16 5.55 9.31
CA THR A 157 29.30 6.46 10.47
C THR A 157 28.55 7.78 10.25
N THR A 158 28.65 8.36 9.06
CA THR A 158 27.90 9.59 8.71
C THR A 158 26.39 9.37 8.75
N SER A 159 25.89 8.27 8.22
CA SER A 159 24.46 7.95 8.21
C SER A 159 23.92 7.73 9.63
N ILE A 160 24.66 7.03 10.50
CA ILE A 160 24.29 6.83 11.90
C ILE A 160 24.22 8.15 12.65
N ILE A 161 25.26 9.00 12.52
CA ILE A 161 25.32 10.32 13.18
C ILE A 161 24.11 11.18 12.78
N ILE A 162 23.82 11.25 11.48
CA ILE A 162 22.69 12.02 10.95
C ILE A 162 21.36 11.46 11.43
N ALA A 163 21.21 10.13 11.47
CA ALA A 163 20.01 9.49 12.01
C ALA A 163 19.82 9.78 13.49
N LEU A 164 20.88 9.70 14.30
CA LEU A 164 20.84 10.04 15.73
C LEU A 164 20.52 11.51 15.98
N LEU A 165 21.09 12.42 15.21
CA LEU A 165 20.74 13.84 15.29
C LEU A 165 19.27 14.08 14.93
N SER A 166 18.74 13.40 13.92
CA SER A 166 17.33 13.50 13.53
C SER A 166 16.40 12.93 14.60
N ILE A 167 16.77 11.81 15.22
CA ILE A 167 16.04 11.23 16.37
C ILE A 167 16.09 12.18 17.56
N GLY A 168 17.27 12.74 17.88
CA GLY A 168 17.44 13.71 18.96
C GLY A 168 16.57 14.96 18.74
N LEU A 169 16.51 15.47 17.52
CA LEU A 169 15.64 16.60 17.16
C LEU A 169 14.15 16.22 17.30
N ALA A 170 13.74 15.05 16.85
CA ALA A 170 12.37 14.58 17.02
C ALA A 170 12.01 14.40 18.49
N THR A 171 12.93 13.87 19.30
CA THR A 171 12.78 13.72 20.73
C THR A 171 12.59 15.07 21.43
N TRP A 172 13.44 16.03 21.11
CA TRP A 172 13.34 17.39 21.65
C TRP A 172 12.02 18.08 21.32
N MET A 173 11.51 17.88 20.08
CA MET A 173 10.27 18.51 19.63
C MET A 173 9.01 17.82 20.13
N TYR A 174 8.99 16.47 20.23
CA TYR A 174 7.76 15.69 20.36
C TYR A 174 7.67 14.79 21.61
N ALA A 175 8.75 14.58 22.37
CA ALA A 175 8.72 13.70 23.54
C ALA A 175 7.94 14.30 24.73
N GLY A 176 7.73 15.61 24.77
CA GLY A 176 7.01 16.30 25.83
C GLY A 176 5.48 16.25 25.69
N PRO A 177 4.73 16.41 26.79
CA PRO A 177 3.27 16.45 26.76
C PRO A 177 2.73 17.69 26.02
N LYS A 178 3.48 18.77 25.99
CA LYS A 178 3.21 19.97 25.18
C LYS A 178 4.28 20.09 24.12
N GLN A 179 3.87 20.41 22.90
CA GLN A 179 4.76 20.50 21.75
C GLN A 179 4.94 21.96 21.29
N PRO A 180 5.42 22.87 22.15
CA PRO A 180 5.42 24.33 21.89
C PRO A 180 6.25 24.70 20.68
N VAL A 181 7.31 23.95 20.38
CA VAL A 181 8.19 24.20 19.23
C VAL A 181 7.49 23.83 17.94
N ALA A 182 6.84 22.68 17.89
CA ALA A 182 6.10 22.22 16.72
C ALA A 182 4.92 23.16 16.44
N ASP A 183 4.15 23.56 17.45
CA ASP A 183 3.02 24.49 17.34
C ASP A 183 3.48 25.87 16.83
N LYS A 184 4.58 26.39 17.37
CA LYS A 184 5.14 27.66 16.94
C LYS A 184 5.60 27.62 15.47
N LEU A 185 6.25 26.52 15.04
CA LEU A 185 6.65 26.34 13.65
C LEU A 185 5.45 26.20 12.71
N ALA A 186 4.43 25.45 13.12
CA ALA A 186 3.19 25.30 12.35
C ALA A 186 2.48 26.66 12.17
N HIS A 187 2.50 27.51 13.20
CA HIS A 187 1.90 28.84 13.11
C HIS A 187 2.73 29.79 12.24
N THR A 188 4.05 29.78 12.40
CA THR A 188 4.96 30.63 11.61
C THR A 188 4.91 30.28 10.12
N PHE A 189 4.87 28.99 9.77
CA PHE A 189 4.80 28.49 8.40
C PHE A 189 3.40 27.99 8.03
N SER A 190 2.35 28.68 8.45
CA SER A 190 0.96 28.23 8.32
C SER A 190 0.57 27.86 6.89
N ARG A 191 0.99 28.63 5.88
CA ARG A 191 0.70 28.31 4.46
C ARG A 191 1.34 26.99 4.01
N LEU A 192 2.61 26.79 4.39
CA LEU A 192 3.32 25.55 4.06
C LEU A 192 2.78 24.37 4.84
N HIS A 193 2.45 24.58 6.11
CA HIS A 193 1.81 23.58 6.95
C HIS A 193 0.45 23.14 6.37
N THR A 194 -0.39 24.08 5.94
CA THR A 194 -1.69 23.78 5.31
C THR A 194 -1.50 23.05 3.98
N ALA A 195 -0.56 23.48 3.14
CA ALA A 195 -0.24 22.78 1.90
C ALA A 195 0.25 21.35 2.15
N ALA A 196 1.15 21.16 3.14
CA ALA A 196 1.64 19.83 3.51
C ALA A 196 0.53 18.94 4.13
N TYR A 197 -0.36 19.52 4.93
CA TYR A 197 -1.53 18.83 5.49
C TYR A 197 -2.48 18.33 4.39
N HIS A 198 -2.71 19.12 3.35
CA HIS A 198 -3.45 18.73 2.14
C HIS A 198 -2.59 17.97 1.13
N ARG A 199 -1.44 17.41 1.54
CA ARG A 199 -0.54 16.61 0.67
C ARG A 199 -0.15 17.35 -0.61
N PHE A 200 0.08 18.67 -0.50
CA PHE A 200 0.37 19.57 -1.62
C PHE A 200 -0.70 19.53 -2.73
N TYR A 201 -1.94 19.23 -2.36
CA TYR A 201 -3.08 19.12 -3.26
C TYR A 201 -2.90 18.07 -4.38
N MET A 202 -2.00 17.11 -4.18
CA MET A 202 -1.75 16.06 -5.17
C MET A 202 -2.96 15.15 -5.37
N ASP A 203 -3.66 14.84 -4.28
CA ASP A 203 -4.87 13.99 -4.35
C ASP A 203 -5.98 14.68 -5.16
N GLU A 204 -6.15 15.99 -5.02
CA GLU A 204 -7.12 16.79 -5.77
C GLU A 204 -6.79 16.80 -7.27
N VAL A 205 -5.51 16.96 -7.61
CA VAL A 205 -5.05 16.92 -9.02
C VAL A 205 -5.30 15.54 -9.62
N TRP A 206 -4.93 14.47 -8.92
CA TRP A 206 -5.17 13.10 -9.39
C TRP A 206 -6.66 12.76 -9.49
N MET A 207 -7.47 13.20 -8.52
CA MET A 207 -8.93 13.02 -8.56
C MET A 207 -9.56 13.77 -9.71
N PHE A 208 -9.09 15.00 -10.00
CA PHE A 208 -9.54 15.75 -11.16
C PHE A 208 -9.21 15.00 -12.45
N PHE A 209 -7.95 14.56 -12.60
CA PHE A 209 -7.51 13.81 -13.78
C PHE A 209 -8.31 12.52 -13.96
N THR A 210 -8.44 11.74 -12.88
CA THR A 210 -9.14 10.46 -12.92
C THR A 210 -10.62 10.63 -13.21
N LYS A 211 -11.33 11.51 -12.46
CA LYS A 211 -12.78 11.67 -12.59
C LYS A 211 -13.18 12.42 -13.85
N LYS A 212 -12.50 13.53 -14.17
CA LYS A 212 -12.91 14.37 -15.32
C LYS A 212 -12.31 13.92 -16.64
N ILE A 213 -11.09 13.41 -16.67
CA ILE A 213 -10.45 13.02 -17.92
C ILE A 213 -10.68 11.53 -18.16
N ILE A 214 -10.22 10.65 -17.28
CA ILE A 214 -10.29 9.21 -17.54
C ILE A 214 -11.73 8.72 -17.52
N PHE A 215 -12.47 8.95 -16.43
CA PHE A 215 -13.83 8.40 -16.33
C PHE A 215 -14.78 9.06 -17.31
N ARG A 216 -14.78 10.39 -17.42
CA ARG A 216 -15.75 11.10 -18.25
C ARG A 216 -15.45 11.00 -19.74
N CYS A 217 -14.17 11.12 -20.16
CA CYS A 217 -13.80 11.17 -21.56
C CYS A 217 -13.46 9.80 -22.16
N ILE A 218 -13.07 8.83 -21.34
CA ILE A 218 -12.64 7.50 -21.81
C ILE A 218 -13.63 6.43 -21.35
N SER A 219 -13.78 6.25 -20.02
CA SER A 219 -14.57 5.12 -19.51
C SER A 219 -16.05 5.22 -19.83
N THR A 220 -16.65 6.42 -19.75
CA THR A 220 -18.08 6.60 -20.03
C THR A 220 -18.44 6.32 -21.50
N PRO A 221 -17.71 6.85 -22.50
CA PRO A 221 -17.97 6.50 -23.91
C PRO A 221 -17.75 5.00 -24.20
N ILE A 222 -16.70 4.40 -23.64
CA ILE A 222 -16.45 2.97 -23.80
C ILE A 222 -17.58 2.14 -23.20
N ALA A 223 -18.01 2.45 -21.98
CA ALA A 223 -19.14 1.77 -21.33
C ALA A 223 -20.47 1.99 -22.04
N TRP A 224 -20.65 3.16 -22.69
CA TRP A 224 -21.81 3.39 -23.53
C TRP A 224 -21.78 2.51 -24.79
N TRP A 225 -20.61 2.45 -25.46
CA TRP A 225 -20.41 1.60 -26.64
C TRP A 225 -20.65 0.12 -26.31
N ASP A 226 -20.09 -0.35 -25.20
CA ASP A 226 -20.26 -1.72 -24.73
C ASP A 226 -21.74 -2.08 -24.58
N ARG A 227 -22.50 -1.27 -23.83
CA ARG A 227 -23.93 -1.53 -23.58
C ARG A 227 -24.82 -1.36 -24.81
N HIS A 228 -24.55 -0.37 -25.68
CA HIS A 228 -25.46 -0.03 -26.77
C HIS A 228 -25.09 -0.68 -28.11
N VAL A 229 -23.86 -1.11 -28.26
CA VAL A 229 -23.43 -1.76 -29.51
C VAL A 229 -23.18 -3.23 -29.25
N ILE A 230 -22.29 -3.57 -28.34
CA ILE A 230 -21.87 -4.97 -28.15
C ILE A 230 -23.00 -5.78 -27.53
N ASP A 231 -23.54 -5.36 -26.37
CA ASP A 231 -24.61 -6.07 -25.70
C ASP A 231 -25.89 -6.15 -26.56
N GLN A 232 -26.23 -5.08 -27.28
CA GLN A 232 -27.40 -5.12 -28.16
C GLN A 232 -27.19 -6.01 -29.37
N PHE A 233 -25.99 -6.08 -29.92
CA PHE A 233 -25.68 -7.03 -30.98
C PHE A 233 -25.88 -8.49 -30.52
N PHE A 234 -25.38 -8.84 -29.35
CA PHE A 234 -25.57 -10.18 -28.79
C PHE A 234 -27.03 -10.47 -28.45
N ASN A 235 -27.75 -9.49 -27.92
CA ASN A 235 -29.18 -9.62 -27.66
C ASN A 235 -29.99 -9.79 -28.97
N PHE A 236 -29.62 -9.08 -30.03
CA PHE A 236 -30.22 -9.24 -31.34
C PHE A 236 -29.97 -10.63 -31.94
N THR A 237 -28.73 -11.15 -31.83
CA THR A 237 -28.41 -12.50 -32.31
C THR A 237 -29.17 -13.57 -31.53
N ALA A 238 -29.27 -13.40 -30.19
CA ALA A 238 -30.04 -14.32 -29.35
C ALA A 238 -31.53 -14.27 -29.70
N TRP A 239 -32.09 -13.07 -29.89
CA TRP A 239 -33.49 -12.90 -30.29
C TRP A 239 -33.75 -13.51 -31.69
N SER A 240 -32.87 -13.24 -32.66
CA SER A 240 -32.98 -13.81 -34.00
C SER A 240 -32.98 -15.34 -34.01
N THR A 241 -32.08 -15.91 -33.21
CA THR A 241 -31.99 -17.37 -33.04
C THR A 241 -33.27 -17.92 -32.43
N HIS A 242 -33.82 -17.25 -31.41
CA HIS A 242 -35.07 -17.64 -30.74
C HIS A 242 -36.26 -17.53 -31.70
N ALA A 243 -36.39 -16.42 -32.42
CA ALA A 243 -37.45 -16.23 -33.39
C ALA A 243 -37.39 -17.29 -34.51
N THR A 244 -36.21 -17.57 -35.04
CA THR A 244 -36.01 -18.61 -36.05
C THR A 244 -36.33 -19.98 -35.52
N ALA A 245 -35.96 -20.29 -34.26
CA ALA A 245 -36.27 -21.57 -33.61
C ALA A 245 -37.79 -21.77 -33.41
N ASP A 246 -38.52 -20.72 -33.07
CA ASP A 246 -39.97 -20.77 -32.88
C ASP A 246 -40.71 -21.03 -34.22
N GLU A 247 -40.27 -20.37 -35.31
CA GLU A 247 -40.80 -20.63 -36.65
C GLU A 247 -40.51 -22.07 -37.13
N ILE A 248 -39.31 -22.56 -36.89
CA ILE A 248 -38.93 -23.94 -37.26
C ILE A 248 -39.69 -24.96 -36.41
N ARG A 249 -39.98 -24.64 -35.16
CA ARG A 249 -40.73 -25.54 -34.26
C ARG A 249 -42.13 -25.86 -34.78
N ASP A 250 -42.80 -24.91 -35.39
CA ASP A 250 -44.12 -25.11 -35.95
C ASP A 250 -44.14 -26.03 -37.17
N MET A 251 -43.00 -26.23 -37.84
CA MET A 251 -42.83 -27.24 -38.89
C MET A 251 -42.81 -28.67 -38.36
N GLN A 252 -42.58 -28.86 -37.04
CA GLN A 252 -42.59 -30.17 -36.35
C GLN A 252 -43.99 -30.53 -35.85
N SER A 253 -44.96 -30.61 -36.76
CA SER A 253 -46.37 -30.90 -36.43
C SER A 253 -46.68 -32.34 -36.04
N GLY A 254 -45.71 -33.23 -36.11
CA GLY A 254 -45.92 -34.67 -35.88
C GLY A 254 -46.71 -35.38 -36.98
N ASN A 255 -47.09 -34.67 -38.06
CA ASN A 255 -47.89 -35.24 -39.15
C ASN A 255 -46.96 -35.73 -40.28
N VAL A 256 -46.92 -37.03 -40.50
CA VAL A 256 -46.04 -37.66 -41.52
C VAL A 256 -46.30 -37.11 -42.92
N GLN A 257 -47.54 -36.75 -43.26
CA GLN A 257 -47.88 -36.21 -44.58
C GLN A 257 -47.21 -34.85 -44.81
N GLN A 258 -47.14 -34.01 -43.79
CA GLN A 258 -46.53 -32.71 -43.85
C GLN A 258 -45.00 -32.84 -43.99
N TYR A 259 -44.38 -33.78 -43.32
CA TYR A 259 -42.94 -34.04 -43.47
C TYR A 259 -42.62 -34.57 -44.87
N SER A 260 -43.46 -35.37 -45.47
CA SER A 260 -43.29 -35.84 -46.83
C SER A 260 -43.34 -34.71 -47.84
N ILE A 261 -44.21 -33.73 -47.68
CA ILE A 261 -44.29 -32.54 -48.51
C ILE A 261 -43.00 -31.70 -48.39
N TRP A 262 -42.51 -31.47 -47.18
CA TRP A 262 -41.25 -30.71 -46.97
C TRP A 262 -40.03 -31.44 -47.55
N PHE A 263 -39.99 -32.77 -47.43
CA PHE A 263 -38.93 -33.59 -48.03
C PHE A 263 -38.95 -33.49 -49.57
N LEU A 264 -40.10 -33.59 -50.17
CA LEU A 264 -40.26 -33.49 -51.66
C LEU A 264 -39.88 -32.08 -52.15
N ALA A 265 -40.32 -31.03 -51.44
CA ALA A 265 -39.97 -29.66 -51.76
C ALA A 265 -38.46 -29.44 -51.66
N GLY A 266 -37.79 -29.90 -50.60
CA GLY A 266 -36.33 -29.84 -50.46
C GLY A 266 -35.57 -30.59 -51.53
N ALA A 267 -36.04 -31.79 -51.89
CA ALA A 267 -35.44 -32.57 -52.99
C ALA A 267 -35.59 -31.87 -54.35
N LEU A 268 -36.74 -31.23 -54.60
CA LEU A 268 -36.99 -30.47 -55.84
C LEU A 268 -36.09 -29.20 -55.90
N ILE A 269 -35.92 -28.48 -54.79
CA ILE A 269 -35.01 -27.30 -54.72
C ILE A 269 -33.56 -27.72 -54.95
N LEU A 270 -33.13 -28.83 -54.33
CA LEU A 270 -31.79 -29.35 -54.51
C LEU A 270 -31.50 -29.77 -55.96
N THR A 271 -32.47 -30.42 -56.59
CA THR A 271 -32.33 -30.82 -58.01
C THR A 271 -32.29 -29.59 -58.93
N LEU A 272 -33.07 -28.55 -58.66
CA LEU A 272 -33.04 -27.32 -59.41
C LEU A 272 -31.68 -26.59 -59.27
N ILE A 273 -31.11 -26.55 -58.07
CA ILE A 273 -29.78 -25.94 -57.83
C ILE A 273 -28.67 -26.74 -58.51
N LEU A 274 -28.79 -28.04 -58.61
CA LEU A 274 -27.77 -28.89 -59.28
C LEU A 274 -27.90 -28.91 -60.80
N LEU A 275 -29.03 -28.46 -61.37
CA LEU A 275 -29.26 -28.37 -62.83
C LEU A 275 -28.88 -26.99 -63.41
N VAL A 276 -28.63 -25.98 -62.55
CA VAL A 276 -28.14 -24.65 -62.88
C VAL A 276 -26.65 -24.58 -62.59
#